data_1665868a06a3b073a87f147c34812f71
#
_entry.id   1665868a06a3b073a87f147c34812f71
#
_cell.length_a   1.000
_cell.length_b   1.000
_cell.length_c   1.000
_cell.angle_alpha   90.00
_cell.angle_beta   90.00
_cell.angle_gamma   90.00
#
_symmetry.space_group_name_H-M   'P 1'
#
loop_
_entity.id
_entity.type
_entity.pdbx_description
1 polymer ?
#
loop_
_entity_poly.entity_id
_entity_poly.type
_entity_poly.pdbx_seq_one_letter_code
_entity_poly.pdbx_strand_id
1 'polypeptide(L)'
;MSTTHNSLPASSDKHHDERGEASLYYDSHGHVWSGNPNYTLTQLIPELKINLGCSLDIGSGEGADVAWLAGLGWRAVGLEPSDIAVERSRKLASNATFIQGQAPQDLDRCGGPFDLVTGFYIPVAGEKVWRDISRQVADGGYLIYVHHNLDELRAKGHPLLGRDDLLMPFDAADLAPSDAWDIVVRETRHREIAGGHGHHHHLDDVVVLKRRMK
;
A
#
# COMPACT_ATOMS: atom_id res chain seq x y z
N MET A 1 -32.97 58.72 -9.63
CA MET A 1 -31.62 58.19 -9.63
C MET A 1 -31.60 57.17 -8.49
N SER A 2 -31.80 55.90 -8.82
CA SER A 2 -31.92 54.82 -7.85
C SER A 2 -30.68 53.92 -7.99
N THR A 3 -29.85 53.90 -6.97
CA THR A 3 -28.63 53.08 -6.91
C THR A 3 -29.01 51.73 -6.26
N THR A 4 -29.08 50.69 -7.07
CA THR A 4 -29.23 49.31 -6.63
C THR A 4 -27.88 48.81 -6.12
N HIS A 5 -27.80 48.56 -4.83
CA HIS A 5 -26.69 47.79 -4.21
C HIS A 5 -26.85 46.33 -4.60
N ASN A 6 -25.90 45.84 -5.32
CA ASN A 6 -25.76 44.44 -5.68
C ASN A 6 -24.91 43.77 -4.56
N SER A 7 -25.57 43.11 -3.60
CA SER A 7 -24.89 42.30 -2.58
C SER A 7 -24.44 40.98 -3.22
N LEU A 8 -23.14 40.73 -3.19
CA LEU A 8 -22.54 39.45 -3.49
C LEU A 8 -23.04 38.38 -2.52
N PRO A 9 -23.33 37.16 -2.99
CA PRO A 9 -23.71 36.08 -2.09
C PRO A 9 -22.52 35.69 -1.21
N ALA A 10 -22.82 35.44 0.05
CA ALA A 10 -21.88 34.99 1.08
C ALA A 10 -21.14 33.72 0.63
N SER A 11 -19.88 33.66 1.00
CA SER A 11 -19.00 32.50 0.86
C SER A 11 -19.68 31.24 1.34
N SER A 12 -19.79 30.24 0.45
CA SER A 12 -20.13 28.89 0.85
C SER A 12 -19.09 28.41 1.88
N ASP A 13 -19.52 28.17 3.09
CA ASP A 13 -18.77 27.42 4.09
C ASP A 13 -18.33 26.10 3.45
N LYS A 14 -17.04 26.01 3.11
CA LYS A 14 -16.40 24.74 2.88
C LYS A 14 -16.33 24.07 4.25
N HIS A 15 -17.32 23.25 4.58
CA HIS A 15 -17.13 22.23 5.59
C HIS A 15 -15.86 21.45 5.18
N HIS A 16 -14.78 21.67 5.87
CA HIS A 16 -13.64 20.76 5.83
C HIS A 16 -14.20 19.42 6.30
N ASP A 17 -14.39 18.49 5.36
CA ASP A 17 -14.73 17.12 5.69
C ASP A 17 -13.55 16.59 6.53
N GLU A 18 -13.84 16.25 7.79
CA GLU A 18 -12.83 15.73 8.73
C GLU A 18 -12.28 14.35 8.30
N ARG A 19 -12.90 13.73 7.27
CA ARG A 19 -12.42 12.50 6.66
C ARG A 19 -11.20 12.80 5.78
N GLY A 20 -10.16 11.98 5.89
CA GLY A 20 -8.95 12.10 5.06
C GLY A 20 -9.23 11.86 3.57
N GLU A 21 -8.34 12.35 2.70
CA GLU A 21 -8.45 12.21 1.23
C GLU A 21 -8.67 10.75 0.78
N ALA A 22 -8.04 9.79 1.46
CA ALA A 22 -8.22 8.37 1.19
C ALA A 22 -9.68 7.92 1.38
N SER A 23 -10.34 8.36 2.47
CA SER A 23 -11.74 8.01 2.72
C SER A 23 -12.69 8.62 1.70
N LEU A 24 -12.45 9.88 1.28
CA LEU A 24 -13.22 10.53 0.22
C LEU A 24 -13.13 9.80 -1.11
N TYR A 25 -11.95 9.24 -1.43
CA TYR A 25 -11.77 8.45 -2.63
C TYR A 25 -12.66 7.19 -2.62
N TYR A 26 -12.69 6.45 -1.51
CA TYR A 26 -13.52 5.25 -1.37
C TYR A 26 -15.02 5.56 -1.25
N ASP A 27 -15.41 6.72 -0.72
CA ASP A 27 -16.80 7.14 -0.61
C ASP A 27 -17.42 7.45 -1.99
N SER A 28 -16.64 8.09 -2.86
CA SER A 28 -17.08 8.45 -4.22
C SER A 28 -17.15 7.27 -5.20
N HIS A 29 -16.54 6.14 -4.85
CA HIS A 29 -16.48 4.95 -5.68
C HIS A 29 -17.01 3.76 -4.87
N GLY A 30 -17.83 2.91 -5.41
CA GLY A 30 -18.28 1.67 -4.77
C GLY A 30 -17.12 0.78 -4.35
N HIS A 31 -17.09 -0.49 -4.75
CA HIS A 31 -15.85 -1.29 -4.67
C HIS A 31 -14.84 -0.77 -5.68
N VAL A 32 -13.66 -0.36 -5.19
CA VAL A 32 -12.62 0.26 -6.00
C VAL A 32 -11.74 -0.81 -6.66
N TRP A 33 -11.41 -1.84 -5.89
CA TRP A 33 -10.51 -2.90 -6.33
C TRP A 33 -11.27 -4.14 -6.79
N SER A 34 -10.55 -5.08 -7.41
CA SER A 34 -11.13 -6.31 -7.94
C SER A 34 -11.69 -7.26 -6.88
N GLY A 35 -11.33 -7.07 -5.61
CA GLY A 35 -11.61 -8.00 -4.52
C GLY A 35 -10.72 -9.26 -4.53
N ASN A 36 -9.84 -9.41 -5.52
CA ASN A 36 -8.85 -10.47 -5.60
C ASN A 36 -7.52 -10.02 -5.01
N PRO A 37 -6.73 -10.92 -4.41
CA PRO A 37 -5.38 -10.61 -3.97
C PRO A 37 -4.50 -10.21 -5.16
N ASN A 38 -3.45 -9.42 -4.87
CA ASN A 38 -2.48 -9.04 -5.88
C ASN A 38 -1.83 -10.27 -6.52
N TYR A 39 -1.86 -10.31 -7.86
CA TYR A 39 -1.28 -11.42 -8.62
C TYR A 39 0.17 -11.69 -8.22
N THR A 40 1.00 -10.65 -8.16
CA THR A 40 2.41 -10.77 -7.77
C THR A 40 2.58 -11.36 -6.37
N LEU A 41 1.73 -10.99 -5.39
CA LEU A 41 1.76 -11.60 -4.06
C LEU A 41 1.49 -13.10 -4.11
N THR A 42 0.45 -13.51 -4.86
CA THR A 42 0.06 -14.92 -4.98
C THR A 42 1.12 -15.79 -5.64
N GLN A 43 1.98 -15.20 -6.47
CA GLN A 43 3.12 -15.89 -7.09
C GLN A 43 4.33 -15.96 -6.13
N LEU A 44 4.67 -14.83 -5.49
CA LEU A 44 5.88 -14.72 -4.66
C LEU A 44 5.84 -15.61 -3.41
N ILE A 45 4.70 -15.73 -2.73
CA ILE A 45 4.62 -16.51 -1.48
C ILE A 45 5.01 -17.99 -1.70
N PRO A 46 4.46 -18.72 -2.68
CA PRO A 46 4.89 -20.10 -2.95
C PRO A 46 6.27 -20.18 -3.61
N GLU A 47 6.62 -19.25 -4.51
CA GLU A 47 7.91 -19.22 -5.21
C GLU A 47 9.07 -19.14 -4.21
N LEU A 48 8.98 -18.23 -3.25
CA LEU A 48 10.01 -18.00 -2.24
C LEU A 48 9.89 -18.94 -1.03
N LYS A 49 8.86 -19.78 -0.98
CA LYS A 49 8.58 -20.72 0.12
C LYS A 49 8.61 -20.02 1.49
N ILE A 50 7.98 -18.84 1.54
CA ILE A 50 7.90 -18.07 2.78
C ILE A 50 7.02 -18.84 3.78
N ASN A 51 7.57 -19.14 4.94
CA ASN A 51 6.85 -19.86 5.99
C ASN A 51 5.74 -19.00 6.59
N LEU A 52 4.66 -19.65 7.01
CA LEU A 52 3.57 -18.99 7.73
C LEU A 52 4.06 -18.30 9.00
N GLY A 53 3.54 -17.13 9.28
CA GLY A 53 3.90 -16.33 10.44
C GLY A 53 2.94 -15.15 10.63
N CYS A 54 3.49 -14.00 11.00
CA CYS A 54 2.76 -12.74 11.09
C CYS A 54 3.04 -11.89 9.84
N SER A 55 2.00 -11.32 9.26
CA SER A 55 2.15 -10.40 8.14
C SER A 55 1.53 -9.04 8.42
N LEU A 56 2.14 -8.00 7.85
CA LEU A 56 1.62 -6.64 7.80
C LEU A 56 1.51 -6.19 6.34
N ASP A 57 0.33 -5.77 5.95
CA ASP A 57 0.09 -5.13 4.65
C ASP A 57 -0.17 -3.64 4.85
N ILE A 58 0.69 -2.81 4.27
CA ILE A 58 0.65 -1.35 4.40
C ILE A 58 -0.10 -0.77 3.22
N GLY A 59 -1.13 0.04 3.50
CA GLY A 59 -2.07 0.50 2.49
C GLY A 59 -2.98 -0.63 2.02
N SER A 60 -3.52 -1.41 2.96
CA SER A 60 -4.23 -2.67 2.66
C SER A 60 -5.54 -2.49 1.89
N GLY A 61 -6.00 -1.26 1.68
CA GLY A 61 -7.23 -0.96 0.95
C GLY A 61 -8.44 -1.72 1.49
N GLU A 62 -9.20 -2.33 0.59
CA GLU A 62 -10.38 -3.15 0.94
C GLU A 62 -10.01 -4.55 1.46
N GLY A 63 -8.71 -4.85 1.67
CA GLY A 63 -8.22 -6.00 2.45
C GLY A 63 -8.07 -7.31 1.70
N ALA A 64 -8.06 -7.32 0.37
CA ALA A 64 -8.00 -8.57 -0.41
C ALA A 64 -6.73 -9.40 -0.14
N ASP A 65 -5.56 -8.75 -0.09
CA ASP A 65 -4.28 -9.41 0.20
C ASP A 65 -4.23 -9.96 1.62
N VAL A 66 -4.70 -9.17 2.58
CA VAL A 66 -4.78 -9.56 3.99
C VAL A 66 -5.73 -10.74 4.17
N ALA A 67 -6.90 -10.72 3.53
CA ALA A 67 -7.87 -11.81 3.55
C ALA A 67 -7.31 -13.11 2.97
N TRP A 68 -6.57 -12.99 1.85
CA TRP A 68 -5.92 -14.13 1.22
C TRP A 68 -4.83 -14.73 2.11
N LEU A 69 -3.96 -13.91 2.69
CA LEU A 69 -2.93 -14.38 3.65
C LEU A 69 -3.56 -15.04 4.88
N ALA A 70 -4.60 -14.44 5.46
CA ALA A 70 -5.33 -15.02 6.58
C ALA A 70 -5.99 -16.35 6.22
N GLY A 71 -6.49 -16.49 4.97
CA GLY A 71 -7.02 -17.75 4.44
C GLY A 71 -5.97 -18.86 4.31
N LEU A 72 -4.70 -18.50 4.12
CA LEU A 72 -3.57 -19.42 4.11
C LEU A 72 -3.07 -19.79 5.52
N GLY A 73 -3.57 -19.13 6.57
CA GLY A 73 -3.17 -19.39 7.96
C GLY A 73 -2.18 -18.37 8.53
N TRP A 74 -1.91 -17.24 7.88
CA TRP A 74 -1.12 -16.16 8.44
C TRP A 74 -1.88 -15.42 9.54
N ARG A 75 -1.19 -14.90 10.54
CA ARG A 75 -1.71 -13.83 11.40
C ARG A 75 -1.57 -12.52 10.64
N ALA A 76 -2.58 -12.21 9.86
CA ALA A 76 -2.53 -11.09 8.92
C ALA A 76 -3.09 -9.82 9.53
N VAL A 77 -2.34 -8.71 9.36
CA VAL A 77 -2.69 -7.35 9.79
C VAL A 77 -2.68 -6.46 8.56
N GLY A 78 -3.73 -5.64 8.40
CA GLY A 78 -3.79 -4.56 7.40
C GLY A 78 -3.76 -3.20 8.09
N LEU A 79 -2.94 -2.28 7.57
CA LEU A 79 -2.92 -0.87 7.95
C LEU A 79 -3.43 -0.04 6.77
N GLU A 80 -4.52 0.71 6.97
CA GLU A 80 -5.20 1.47 5.91
C GLU A 80 -5.72 2.81 6.45
N PRO A 81 -5.42 3.95 5.82
CA PRO A 81 -5.88 5.25 6.29
C PRO A 81 -7.40 5.46 6.13
N SER A 82 -8.06 4.86 5.13
CA SER A 82 -9.48 5.02 4.90
C SER A 82 -10.34 4.20 5.88
N ASP A 83 -11.20 4.88 6.64
CA ASP A 83 -12.19 4.24 7.51
C ASP A 83 -13.17 3.38 6.72
N ILE A 84 -13.59 3.85 5.54
CA ILE A 84 -14.49 3.13 4.63
C ILE A 84 -13.87 1.83 4.12
N ALA A 85 -12.60 1.89 3.69
CA ALA A 85 -11.88 0.70 3.25
C ALA A 85 -11.68 -0.29 4.39
N VAL A 86 -11.33 0.19 5.59
CA VAL A 86 -11.21 -0.64 6.80
C VAL A 86 -12.54 -1.29 7.18
N GLU A 87 -13.67 -0.58 7.07
CA GLU A 87 -14.98 -1.18 7.32
C GLU A 87 -15.29 -2.31 6.32
N ARG A 88 -14.98 -2.10 5.04
CA ARG A 88 -15.15 -3.11 3.99
C ARG A 88 -14.26 -4.33 4.22
N SER A 89 -12.99 -4.10 4.56
CA SER A 89 -12.03 -5.16 4.83
C SER A 89 -12.41 -6.04 6.04
N ARG A 90 -12.95 -5.44 7.10
CA ARG A 90 -13.45 -6.19 8.28
C ARG A 90 -14.66 -7.07 7.94
N LYS A 91 -15.48 -6.66 6.98
CA LYS A 91 -16.59 -7.48 6.48
C LYS A 91 -16.09 -8.63 5.58
N LEU A 92 -14.98 -8.39 4.86
CA LEU A 92 -14.37 -9.38 3.96
C LEU A 92 -13.68 -10.52 4.75
N ALA A 93 -12.93 -10.20 5.81
CA ALA A 93 -12.11 -11.16 6.54
C ALA A 93 -12.18 -10.95 8.05
N SER A 94 -13.07 -11.66 8.71
CA SER A 94 -13.23 -11.61 10.18
C SER A 94 -12.11 -12.29 10.96
N ASN A 95 -11.27 -13.08 10.31
CA ASN A 95 -10.12 -13.79 10.88
C ASN A 95 -8.79 -13.02 10.70
N ALA A 96 -8.85 -11.78 10.21
CA ALA A 96 -7.72 -10.87 10.10
C ALA A 96 -7.90 -9.63 10.98
N THR A 97 -6.83 -8.88 11.19
CA THR A 97 -6.85 -7.61 11.93
C THR A 97 -6.71 -6.44 10.96
N PHE A 98 -7.59 -5.43 11.09
CA PHE A 98 -7.50 -4.21 10.29
C PHE A 98 -7.45 -2.99 11.19
N ILE A 99 -6.42 -2.17 10.98
CA ILE A 99 -6.12 -0.96 11.76
C ILE A 99 -6.30 0.24 10.84
N GLN A 100 -7.16 1.17 11.25
CA GLN A 100 -7.23 2.46 10.60
C GLN A 100 -6.02 3.30 11.03
N GLY A 101 -5.22 3.72 10.06
CA GLY A 101 -4.02 4.51 10.28
C GLY A 101 -3.10 4.49 9.05
N GLN A 102 -2.03 5.24 9.11
CA GLN A 102 -1.07 5.33 8.01
C GLN A 102 0.38 5.21 8.47
N ALA A 103 1.23 4.67 7.60
CA ALA A 103 2.67 4.66 7.81
C ALA A 103 3.24 6.07 7.55
N PRO A 104 4.27 6.49 8.31
CA PRO A 104 4.91 5.73 9.39
C PRO A 104 4.25 5.91 10.78
N GLN A 105 3.27 6.82 10.93
CA GLN A 105 2.77 7.32 12.22
C GLN A 105 2.13 6.23 13.09
N ASP A 106 1.46 5.26 12.45
CA ASP A 106 0.64 4.25 13.13
C ASP A 106 1.26 2.83 13.09
N LEU A 107 2.49 2.68 12.60
CA LEU A 107 3.15 1.37 12.51
C LEU A 107 3.27 0.65 13.86
N ASP A 108 3.55 1.39 14.93
CA ASP A 108 3.69 0.81 16.28
C ASP A 108 2.38 0.19 16.80
N ARG A 109 1.24 0.61 16.26
CA ARG A 109 -0.08 0.05 16.61
C ARG A 109 -0.33 -1.33 15.99
N CYS A 110 0.47 -1.70 15.00
CA CYS A 110 0.29 -2.96 14.27
C CYS A 110 0.85 -4.17 15.02
N GLY A 111 1.73 -3.98 16.01
CA GLY A 111 2.19 -5.05 16.88
C GLY A 111 3.31 -5.94 16.32
N GLY A 112 4.20 -5.37 15.49
CA GLY A 112 5.36 -6.08 14.92
C GLY A 112 6.40 -6.55 15.94
N PRO A 113 7.52 -7.12 15.52
CA PRO A 113 7.92 -7.27 14.11
C PRO A 113 7.20 -8.41 13.38
N PHE A 114 7.25 -8.37 12.03
CA PHE A 114 6.51 -9.28 11.15
C PHE A 114 7.44 -10.15 10.30
N ASP A 115 7.03 -11.39 10.04
CA ASP A 115 7.75 -12.31 9.15
C ASP A 115 7.58 -11.91 7.68
N LEU A 116 6.51 -11.18 7.37
CA LEU A 116 6.23 -10.61 6.05
C LEU A 116 5.64 -9.21 6.19
N VAL A 117 6.27 -8.24 5.53
CA VAL A 117 5.71 -6.89 5.33
C VAL A 117 5.48 -6.69 3.84
N THR A 118 4.30 -6.19 3.48
CA THR A 118 3.94 -5.91 2.08
C THR A 118 3.51 -4.47 1.91
N GLY A 119 3.75 -3.93 0.72
CA GLY A 119 3.25 -2.64 0.27
C GLY A 119 3.03 -2.67 -1.24
N PHE A 120 1.78 -2.64 -1.67
CA PHE A 120 1.40 -2.68 -3.08
C PHE A 120 0.81 -1.34 -3.50
N TYR A 121 1.45 -0.70 -4.48
CA TYR A 121 1.01 0.56 -5.10
C TYR A 121 0.84 1.72 -4.10
N ILE A 122 1.55 1.66 -2.97
CA ILE A 122 1.56 2.72 -1.96
C ILE A 122 2.63 3.78 -2.25
N PRO A 123 2.37 5.07 -1.97
CA PRO A 123 3.38 6.11 -2.09
C PRO A 123 4.31 6.07 -0.87
N VAL A 124 5.56 5.66 -1.05
CA VAL A 124 6.59 5.73 0.00
C VAL A 124 7.33 7.07 -0.14
N ALA A 125 7.05 8.01 0.75
CA ALA A 125 7.58 9.37 0.68
C ALA A 125 8.91 9.50 1.46
N GLY A 126 10.02 9.26 0.77
CA GLY A 126 11.38 9.48 1.26
C GLY A 126 11.94 8.37 2.14
N GLU A 127 13.25 8.44 2.33
CA GLU A 127 14.03 7.42 3.01
C GLU A 127 13.61 7.15 4.46
N LYS A 128 13.12 8.19 5.15
CA LYS A 128 12.68 8.02 6.53
C LYS A 128 11.48 7.09 6.63
N VAL A 129 10.48 7.28 5.77
CA VAL A 129 9.28 6.41 5.73
C VAL A 129 9.68 4.99 5.37
N TRP A 130 10.52 4.82 4.35
CA TRP A 130 11.05 3.51 3.96
C TRP A 130 11.78 2.81 5.11
N ARG A 131 12.62 3.52 5.84
CA ARG A 131 13.36 2.99 6.99
C ARG A 131 12.43 2.58 8.14
N ASP A 132 11.38 3.35 8.40
CA ASP A 132 10.40 3.04 9.45
C ASP A 132 9.55 1.81 9.07
N ILE A 133 9.18 1.66 7.78
CA ILE A 133 8.56 0.45 7.23
C ILE A 133 9.51 -0.76 7.36
N SER A 134 10.76 -0.61 6.95
CA SER A 134 11.76 -1.69 6.97
C SER A 134 12.02 -2.23 8.38
N ARG A 135 11.88 -1.41 9.41
CA ARG A 135 12.02 -1.82 10.82
C ARG A 135 10.92 -2.75 11.30
N GLN A 136 9.77 -2.78 10.60
CA GLN A 136 8.67 -3.69 10.94
C GLN A 136 8.97 -5.15 10.59
N VAL A 137 10.00 -5.42 9.80
CA VAL A 137 10.36 -6.77 9.37
C VAL A 137 11.19 -7.46 10.47
N ALA A 138 10.82 -8.68 10.84
CA ALA A 138 11.57 -9.53 11.77
C ALA A 138 12.92 -9.98 11.18
N ASP A 139 13.88 -10.36 12.01
CA ASP A 139 15.10 -11.03 11.55
C ASP A 139 14.73 -12.31 10.78
N GLY A 140 15.26 -12.48 9.58
CA GLY A 140 14.90 -13.56 8.66
C GLY A 140 13.60 -13.34 7.88
N GLY A 141 12.85 -12.29 8.18
CA GLY A 141 11.59 -11.93 7.52
C GLY A 141 11.79 -11.27 6.15
N TYR A 142 10.69 -11.02 5.47
CA TYR A 142 10.66 -10.50 4.10
C TYR A 142 9.91 -9.17 4.02
N LEU A 143 10.38 -8.30 3.14
CA LEU A 143 9.71 -7.07 2.72
C LEU A 143 9.45 -7.15 1.22
N ILE A 144 8.19 -7.11 0.82
CA ILE A 144 7.77 -7.08 -0.58
C ILE A 144 7.23 -5.67 -0.87
N TYR A 145 7.87 -4.97 -1.81
CA TYR A 145 7.41 -3.69 -2.29
C TYR A 145 7.22 -3.73 -3.80
N VAL A 146 6.00 -3.43 -4.23
CA VAL A 146 5.59 -3.48 -5.64
C VAL A 146 4.90 -2.18 -6.01
N HIS A 147 5.24 -1.66 -7.18
CA HIS A 147 4.56 -0.52 -7.76
C HIS A 147 4.47 -0.68 -9.28
N HIS A 148 3.57 0.05 -9.93
CA HIS A 148 3.54 0.11 -11.40
C HIS A 148 4.90 0.51 -11.94
N ASN A 149 5.29 -0.09 -13.06
CA ASN A 149 6.57 0.17 -13.69
C ASN A 149 6.74 1.66 -14.00
N LEU A 150 7.89 2.20 -13.61
CA LEU A 150 8.18 3.62 -13.68
C LEU A 150 8.13 4.16 -15.13
N ASP A 151 8.58 3.36 -16.12
CA ASP A 151 8.56 3.79 -17.52
C ASP A 151 7.15 3.80 -18.09
N GLU A 152 6.28 2.85 -17.69
CA GLU A 152 4.85 2.93 -18.01
C GLU A 152 4.18 4.17 -17.42
N LEU A 153 4.48 4.50 -16.17
CA LEU A 153 3.97 5.70 -15.51
C LEU A 153 4.42 6.96 -16.25
N ARG A 154 5.70 7.03 -16.64
CA ARG A 154 6.27 8.15 -17.42
C ARG A 154 5.59 8.28 -18.78
N ALA A 155 5.44 7.18 -19.49
CA ALA A 155 4.80 7.17 -20.82
C ALA A 155 3.35 7.66 -20.77
N LYS A 156 2.66 7.48 -19.64
CA LYS A 156 1.26 7.90 -19.43
C LYS A 156 1.12 9.25 -18.72
N GLY A 157 2.22 9.90 -18.35
CA GLY A 157 2.20 11.20 -17.64
C GLY A 157 1.47 11.11 -16.28
N HIS A 158 1.69 10.02 -15.53
CA HIS A 158 0.96 9.77 -14.30
C HIS A 158 1.26 10.83 -13.22
N PRO A 159 0.25 11.33 -12.48
CA PRO A 159 0.42 12.40 -11.49
C PRO A 159 1.46 12.13 -10.40
N LEU A 160 1.69 10.87 -10.03
CA LEU A 160 2.72 10.48 -9.06
C LEU A 160 4.12 10.97 -9.44
N LEU A 161 4.41 11.14 -10.73
CA LEU A 161 5.71 11.60 -11.22
C LEU A 161 6.00 13.08 -10.91
N GLY A 162 5.02 13.84 -10.45
CA GLY A 162 5.20 15.21 -9.95
C GLY A 162 5.72 15.28 -8.51
N ARG A 163 6.01 14.14 -7.88
CA ARG A 163 6.50 14.04 -6.51
C ARG A 163 7.94 13.54 -6.50
N ASP A 164 8.88 14.44 -6.27
CA ASP A 164 10.32 14.13 -6.22
C ASP A 164 10.75 13.33 -4.98
N ASP A 165 9.84 13.19 -4.01
CA ASP A 165 10.09 12.50 -2.75
C ASP A 165 9.70 11.01 -2.74
N LEU A 166 9.05 10.52 -3.81
CA LEU A 166 8.60 9.14 -3.88
C LEU A 166 9.73 8.18 -4.21
N LEU A 167 9.86 7.15 -3.37
CA LEU A 167 10.73 6.01 -3.64
C LEU A 167 9.96 4.93 -4.40
N MET A 168 10.39 4.65 -5.62
CA MET A 168 9.93 3.50 -6.38
C MET A 168 10.65 2.23 -5.89
N PRO A 169 10.15 1.01 -6.20
CA PRO A 169 10.72 -0.22 -5.66
C PRO A 169 12.25 -0.34 -5.84
N PHE A 170 12.78 0.00 -7.00
CA PHE A 170 14.22 -0.14 -7.25
C PHE A 170 15.04 0.88 -6.47
N ASP A 171 14.55 2.13 -6.34
CA ASP A 171 15.20 3.14 -5.49
C ASP A 171 15.20 2.72 -4.02
N ALA A 172 14.09 2.16 -3.56
CA ALA A 172 13.95 1.64 -2.21
C ALA A 172 14.91 0.48 -1.92
N ALA A 173 15.14 -0.41 -2.91
CA ALA A 173 16.12 -1.50 -2.79
C ALA A 173 17.55 -0.98 -2.69
N ASP A 174 17.89 0.07 -3.42
CA ASP A 174 19.22 0.68 -3.41
C ASP A 174 19.58 1.32 -2.04
N LEU A 175 18.55 1.67 -1.26
CA LEU A 175 18.70 2.19 0.11
C LEU A 175 18.85 1.08 1.18
N ALA A 176 18.65 -0.19 0.82
CA ALA A 176 18.75 -1.29 1.77
C ALA A 176 20.24 -1.61 2.07
N PRO A 177 20.70 -1.46 3.35
CA PRO A 177 22.07 -1.78 3.72
C PRO A 177 22.41 -3.26 3.45
N SER A 178 23.48 -3.53 2.71
CA SER A 178 23.88 -4.89 2.29
C SER A 178 24.36 -5.79 3.45
N ASP A 179 24.66 -5.20 4.61
CA ASP A 179 24.99 -5.94 5.83
C ASP A 179 23.73 -6.40 6.60
N ALA A 180 22.58 -5.79 6.34
CA ALA A 180 21.32 -6.08 7.00
C ALA A 180 20.29 -6.78 6.09
N TRP A 181 20.43 -6.68 4.76
CA TRP A 181 19.45 -7.14 3.79
C TRP A 181 20.07 -7.90 2.63
N ASP A 182 19.36 -8.93 2.18
CA ASP A 182 19.58 -9.59 0.90
C ASP A 182 18.47 -9.15 -0.07
N ILE A 183 18.85 -8.70 -1.27
CA ILE A 183 17.90 -8.47 -2.36
C ILE A 183 17.60 -9.83 -2.99
N VAL A 184 16.41 -10.36 -2.76
CA VAL A 184 15.98 -11.69 -3.23
C VAL A 184 15.37 -11.61 -4.62
N VAL A 185 14.57 -10.55 -4.87
CA VAL A 185 13.98 -10.26 -6.18
C VAL A 185 14.15 -8.77 -6.45
N ARG A 186 14.54 -8.43 -7.69
CA ARG A 186 14.56 -7.06 -8.23
C ARG A 186 14.35 -7.15 -9.73
N GLU A 187 13.12 -7.04 -10.15
CA GLU A 187 12.74 -7.22 -11.55
C GLU A 187 11.44 -6.52 -11.91
N THR A 188 11.20 -6.36 -13.20
CA THR A 188 9.89 -5.96 -13.73
C THR A 188 9.14 -7.22 -14.15
N ARG A 189 7.90 -7.38 -13.67
CA ARG A 189 7.01 -8.51 -13.99
C ARG A 189 5.80 -8.07 -14.80
N HIS A 190 5.32 -8.94 -15.67
CA HIS A 190 3.99 -8.81 -16.22
C HIS A 190 2.96 -9.10 -15.14
N ARG A 191 1.91 -8.31 -15.17
CA ARG A 191 0.81 -8.34 -14.23
C ARG A 191 -0.44 -8.89 -14.93
N GLU A 192 -1.06 -9.93 -14.36
CA GLU A 192 -2.37 -10.38 -14.78
C GLU A 192 -3.44 -9.65 -13.96
N ILE A 193 -4.41 -9.04 -14.63
CA ILE A 193 -5.41 -8.18 -14.01
C ILE A 193 -6.80 -8.73 -14.32
N ALA A 194 -7.53 -9.08 -13.27
CA ALA A 194 -8.91 -9.52 -13.34
C ALA A 194 -9.91 -8.41 -12.99
N GLY A 195 -9.73 -7.20 -13.57
CA GLY A 195 -10.62 -6.05 -13.32
C GLY A 195 -10.15 -5.11 -12.21
N GLY A 196 -10.99 -4.14 -11.83
CA GLY A 196 -10.67 -3.09 -10.85
C GLY A 196 -9.93 -1.89 -11.45
N HIS A 197 -9.68 -0.86 -10.61
CA HIS A 197 -8.88 0.30 -11.00
C HIS A 197 -7.41 -0.13 -11.23
N GLY A 198 -6.74 0.49 -12.19
CA GLY A 198 -5.35 0.16 -12.54
C GLY A 198 -5.18 -0.92 -13.61
N HIS A 199 -6.27 -1.38 -14.25
CA HIS A 199 -6.24 -2.39 -15.32
C HIS A 199 -5.47 -1.97 -16.59
N HIS A 200 -5.04 -0.72 -16.68
CA HIS A 200 -4.26 -0.22 -17.84
C HIS A 200 -2.74 -0.31 -17.62
N HIS A 201 -2.28 -0.72 -16.46
CA HIS A 201 -0.86 -0.96 -16.20
C HIS A 201 -0.58 -2.44 -16.30
N HIS A 202 0.37 -2.83 -17.15
CA HIS A 202 0.67 -4.23 -17.46
C HIS A 202 1.98 -4.72 -16.86
N LEU A 203 2.80 -3.78 -16.37
CA LEU A 203 4.10 -4.06 -15.78
C LEU A 203 4.16 -3.53 -14.36
N ASP A 204 4.71 -4.34 -13.47
CA ASP A 204 5.04 -3.97 -12.09
C ASP A 204 6.55 -4.07 -11.86
N ASP A 205 7.11 -3.07 -11.19
CA ASP A 205 8.45 -3.16 -10.61
C ASP A 205 8.34 -3.84 -9.24
N VAL A 206 9.07 -4.92 -9.07
CA VAL A 206 8.98 -5.83 -7.93
C VAL A 206 10.31 -5.88 -7.20
N VAL A 207 10.28 -5.63 -5.90
CA VAL A 207 11.41 -5.83 -5.01
C VAL A 207 11.01 -6.71 -3.84
N VAL A 208 11.84 -7.71 -3.58
CA VAL A 208 11.76 -8.52 -2.36
C VAL A 208 13.10 -8.44 -1.65
N LEU A 209 13.05 -7.95 -0.42
CA LEU A 209 14.18 -7.91 0.49
C LEU A 209 13.98 -8.96 1.58
N LYS A 210 15.05 -9.66 1.95
CA LYS A 210 15.08 -10.55 3.11
C LYS A 210 16.00 -9.97 4.17
N ARG A 211 15.48 -9.80 5.37
CA ARG A 211 16.28 -9.35 6.51
C ARG A 211 17.21 -10.46 6.98
N ARG A 212 18.50 -10.14 7.12
CA ARG A 212 19.46 -11.10 7.63
C ARG A 212 19.22 -11.43 9.10
N MET A 213 19.47 -12.66 9.46
CA MET A 213 19.50 -13.06 10.88
C MET A 213 20.67 -12.36 11.59
N LYS A 214 20.42 -11.79 12.74
CA LYS A 214 21.47 -11.28 13.63
C LYS A 214 22.02 -12.38 14.51
#